data_32acc52f09c4c8a3cecc2274a670f878
#
_entry.id   32acc52f09c4c8a3cecc2274a670f878
#
_cell.length_a   1.000
_cell.length_b   1.000
_cell.length_c   1.000
_cell.angle_alpha   90.00
_cell.angle_beta   90.00
_cell.angle_gamma   90.00
#
_symmetry.space_group_name_H-M   'P 1'
#
loop_
_entity.id
_entity.type
_entity.pdbx_description
1 polymer ?
#
loop_
_entity_poly.entity_id
_entity_poly.type
_entity_poly.pdbx_seq_one_letter_code
_entity_poly.pdbx_strand_id
1 'polypeptide(L)'
;PNYFVTTRTQALVPIFIAAVIIGVAGLMSIPSESKLESVEFPRGTIMVDGIPLEVQIADNEPLRIRGLMFQDQLPLDQGMIFVFDKPGLYSLWMLNMQFSLDMIWFDQDGKVVHIEKDVPPCKTPLEIAACQSIIPEGMAVYVLEVTAGFVDENNITADSILDIISI
;
A
#
# COMPACT_ATOMS: atom_id res chain seq x y z
N PRO A 1 -37.00 -33.75 -56.64
CA PRO A 1 -36.11 -32.84 -55.91
C PRO A 1 -36.58 -32.72 -54.44
N ASN A 2 -35.89 -33.41 -53.54
CA ASN A 2 -36.21 -33.37 -52.12
C ASN A 2 -35.59 -32.09 -51.51
N TYR A 3 -36.40 -31.11 -51.24
CA TYR A 3 -35.99 -29.94 -50.47
C TYR A 3 -35.99 -30.32 -48.97
N PHE A 4 -34.80 -30.45 -48.39
CA PHE A 4 -34.67 -30.54 -46.93
C PHE A 4 -35.04 -29.18 -46.32
N VAL A 5 -36.23 -29.09 -45.77
CA VAL A 5 -36.63 -27.95 -44.95
C VAL A 5 -35.95 -28.10 -43.60
N THR A 6 -34.81 -27.45 -43.42
CA THR A 6 -34.18 -27.31 -42.10
C THR A 6 -35.06 -26.46 -41.21
N THR A 7 -35.64 -27.06 -40.17
CA THR A 7 -36.43 -26.36 -39.19
C THR A 7 -35.55 -25.33 -38.44
N ARG A 8 -36.11 -24.15 -38.12
CA ARG A 8 -35.39 -23.04 -37.41
C ARG A 8 -34.63 -23.54 -36.16
N THR A 9 -35.15 -24.55 -35.49
CA THR A 9 -34.53 -25.18 -34.33
C THR A 9 -33.24 -25.94 -34.67
N GLN A 10 -33.12 -26.55 -35.88
CA GLN A 10 -31.91 -27.25 -36.30
C GLN A 10 -30.71 -26.31 -36.63
N ALA A 11 -31.03 -25.07 -37.01
CA ALA A 11 -29.99 -24.05 -37.27
C ALA A 11 -29.56 -23.32 -35.97
N LEU A 12 -30.47 -23.16 -34.97
CA LEU A 12 -30.18 -22.42 -33.75
C LEU A 12 -29.33 -23.23 -32.76
N VAL A 13 -29.49 -24.56 -32.71
CA VAL A 13 -28.73 -25.42 -31.77
C VAL A 13 -27.20 -25.32 -32.00
N PRO A 14 -26.63 -25.44 -33.22
CA PRO A 14 -25.20 -25.32 -33.44
C PRO A 14 -24.68 -23.92 -33.16
N ILE A 15 -25.48 -22.86 -33.37
CA ILE A 15 -25.12 -21.48 -33.08
C ILE A 15 -25.02 -21.28 -31.54
N PHE A 16 -25.96 -21.86 -30.78
CA PHE A 16 -25.92 -21.79 -29.33
C PHE A 16 -24.74 -22.54 -28.72
N ILE A 17 -24.42 -23.72 -29.25
CA ILE A 17 -23.25 -24.52 -28.84
C ILE A 17 -21.96 -23.78 -29.15
N ALA A 18 -21.83 -23.16 -30.32
CA ALA A 18 -20.66 -22.39 -30.72
C ALA A 18 -20.48 -21.15 -29.80
N ALA A 19 -21.57 -20.44 -29.46
CA ALA A 19 -21.52 -19.29 -28.55
C ALA A 19 -21.11 -19.70 -27.15
N VAL A 20 -21.58 -20.83 -26.62
CA VAL A 20 -21.19 -21.36 -25.30
C VAL A 20 -19.71 -21.76 -25.29
N ILE A 21 -19.21 -22.43 -26.35
CA ILE A 21 -17.80 -22.83 -26.44
C ILE A 21 -16.90 -21.59 -26.50
N ILE A 22 -17.26 -20.57 -27.29
CA ILE A 22 -16.50 -19.33 -27.36
C ILE A 22 -16.52 -18.60 -26.00
N GLY A 23 -17.67 -18.57 -25.32
CA GLY A 23 -17.81 -17.98 -23.98
C GLY A 23 -16.94 -18.67 -22.93
N VAL A 24 -16.95 -20.00 -22.91
CA VAL A 24 -16.12 -20.81 -21.97
C VAL A 24 -14.63 -20.69 -22.30
N ALA A 25 -14.26 -20.73 -23.59
CA ALA A 25 -12.87 -20.53 -24.02
C ALA A 25 -12.40 -19.10 -23.69
N GLY A 26 -13.26 -18.09 -23.84
CA GLY A 26 -12.97 -16.72 -23.44
C GLY A 26 -12.76 -16.57 -21.94
N LEU A 27 -13.58 -17.26 -21.11
CA LEU A 27 -13.39 -17.26 -19.64
C LEU A 27 -12.08 -17.96 -19.22
N MET A 28 -11.70 -19.05 -19.90
CA MET A 28 -10.44 -19.76 -19.61
C MET A 28 -9.19 -19.03 -20.14
N SER A 29 -9.38 -18.07 -21.05
CA SER A 29 -8.29 -17.23 -21.58
C SER A 29 -8.09 -15.92 -20.81
N ILE A 30 -8.90 -15.65 -19.80
CA ILE A 30 -8.60 -14.56 -18.84
C ILE A 30 -7.40 -15.08 -18.04
N PRO A 31 -6.22 -14.42 -18.14
CA PRO A 31 -5.11 -14.79 -17.26
C PRO A 31 -5.62 -14.69 -15.82
N SER A 32 -5.78 -15.81 -15.15
CA SER A 32 -5.95 -15.86 -13.72
C SER A 32 -4.61 -15.45 -13.14
N GLU A 33 -4.50 -14.22 -12.81
CA GLU A 33 -3.49 -13.48 -12.09
C GLU A 33 -3.09 -12.25 -12.91
N SER A 34 -3.77 -11.13 -12.66
CA SER A 34 -3.02 -9.93 -12.47
C SER A 34 -2.20 -10.21 -11.20
N LYS A 35 -1.05 -10.87 -11.36
CA LYS A 35 -0.01 -10.91 -10.37
C LYS A 35 0.26 -9.44 -10.10
N LEU A 36 -0.29 -8.90 -9.00
CA LEU A 36 0.14 -7.61 -8.46
C LEU A 36 1.66 -7.78 -8.38
N GLU A 37 2.34 -7.18 -9.35
CA GLU A 37 3.79 -7.26 -9.44
C GLU A 37 4.29 -6.90 -8.06
N SER A 38 4.98 -7.83 -7.42
CA SER A 38 5.47 -7.63 -6.06
C SER A 38 6.42 -6.45 -6.14
N VAL A 39 5.95 -5.28 -5.70
CA VAL A 39 6.79 -4.08 -5.65
C VAL A 39 7.89 -4.38 -4.66
N GLU A 40 9.11 -4.47 -5.15
CA GLU A 40 10.30 -4.66 -4.31
C GLU A 40 10.79 -3.28 -3.86
N PHE A 41 10.84 -3.09 -2.55
CA PHE A 41 11.36 -1.86 -1.96
C PHE A 41 12.85 -2.03 -1.66
N PRO A 42 13.70 -1.03 -1.99
CA PRO A 42 15.03 -0.96 -1.44
C PRO A 42 14.99 -1.05 0.09
N ARG A 43 16.06 -1.56 0.69
CA ARG A 43 16.18 -1.75 2.14
C ARG A 43 17.27 -0.86 2.68
N GLY A 44 17.07 -0.37 3.91
CA GLY A 44 18.03 0.44 4.62
C GLY A 44 17.94 0.27 6.12
N THR A 45 18.77 1.01 6.81
CA THR A 45 18.81 1.05 8.27
C THR A 45 18.76 2.50 8.74
N ILE A 46 17.89 2.76 9.69
CA ILE A 46 17.79 4.05 10.38
C ILE A 46 17.87 3.81 11.90
N MET A 47 18.01 4.88 12.65
CA MET A 47 17.82 4.87 14.11
C MET A 47 16.86 5.99 14.51
N VAL A 48 16.01 5.75 15.50
CA VAL A 48 15.26 6.79 16.20
C VAL A 48 15.68 6.75 17.66
N ASP A 49 16.31 7.81 18.16
CA ASP A 49 16.90 7.88 19.51
C ASP A 49 17.86 6.71 19.81
N GLY A 50 18.62 6.28 18.80
CA GLY A 50 19.56 5.16 18.92
C GLY A 50 18.92 3.77 18.83
N ILE A 51 17.60 3.66 18.62
CA ILE A 51 16.87 2.41 18.41
C ILE A 51 16.96 2.06 16.91
N PRO A 52 17.61 0.95 16.53
CA PRO A 52 17.78 0.58 15.14
C PRO A 52 16.51 0.01 14.54
N LEU A 53 16.22 0.40 13.28
CA LEU A 53 15.11 -0.08 12.49
C LEU A 53 15.61 -0.51 11.10
N GLU A 54 15.19 -1.70 10.66
CA GLU A 54 15.29 -2.08 9.25
C GLU A 54 14.09 -1.51 8.48
N VAL A 55 14.37 -0.70 7.47
CA VAL A 55 13.29 -0.03 6.74
C VAL A 55 13.23 -0.40 5.27
N GLN A 56 12.00 -0.47 4.75
CA GLN A 56 11.72 -0.38 3.34
C GLN A 56 11.82 1.10 2.95
N ILE A 57 12.39 1.40 1.77
CA ILE A 57 12.62 2.79 1.33
C ILE A 57 11.64 3.13 0.24
N ALA A 58 10.89 4.22 0.43
CA ALA A 58 9.97 4.80 -0.56
C ALA A 58 10.50 6.19 -0.98
N ASP A 59 11.46 6.22 -1.91
CA ASP A 59 12.18 7.41 -2.36
C ASP A 59 11.66 7.99 -3.68
N ASN A 60 10.74 7.31 -4.35
CA ASN A 60 10.14 7.75 -5.60
C ASN A 60 8.62 7.67 -5.56
N GLU A 61 7.95 8.36 -6.49
CA GLU A 61 6.48 8.48 -6.48
C GLU A 61 5.75 7.14 -6.53
N PRO A 62 6.09 6.16 -7.40
CA PRO A 62 5.43 4.85 -7.41
C PRO A 62 5.55 4.10 -6.08
N LEU A 63 6.72 4.13 -5.44
CA LEU A 63 6.95 3.50 -4.14
C LEU A 63 6.19 4.21 -3.02
N ARG A 64 6.20 5.56 -3.01
CA ARG A 64 5.42 6.35 -2.04
C ARG A 64 3.92 6.13 -2.16
N ILE A 65 3.38 6.03 -3.39
CA ILE A 65 1.96 5.70 -3.60
C ILE A 65 1.63 4.30 -3.10
N ARG A 66 2.52 3.33 -3.32
CA ARG A 66 2.32 1.95 -2.88
C ARG A 66 2.38 1.83 -1.36
N GLY A 67 3.39 2.42 -0.71
CA GLY A 67 3.56 2.32 0.73
C GLY A 67 3.48 0.88 1.24
N LEU A 68 3.00 0.71 2.47
CA LEU A 68 2.77 -0.59 3.11
C LEU A 68 1.43 -1.24 2.71
N MET A 69 0.70 -0.72 1.71
CA MET A 69 -0.58 -1.31 1.26
C MET A 69 -0.41 -2.78 0.91
N PHE A 70 -1.36 -3.61 1.37
CA PHE A 70 -1.47 -5.05 1.16
C PHE A 70 -0.34 -5.89 1.78
N GLN A 71 0.55 -5.30 2.58
CA GLN A 71 1.56 -6.02 3.35
C GLN A 71 0.97 -6.55 4.66
N ASP A 72 1.52 -7.67 5.13
CA ASP A 72 1.26 -8.18 6.47
C ASP A 72 1.92 -7.28 7.51
N GLN A 73 1.45 -7.37 8.76
CA GLN A 73 2.01 -6.59 9.87
C GLN A 73 3.52 -6.81 10.01
N LEU A 74 4.26 -5.71 10.09
CA LEU A 74 5.69 -5.72 10.28
C LEU A 74 6.07 -5.97 11.75
N PRO A 75 7.21 -6.63 12.02
CA PRO A 75 7.85 -6.63 13.34
C PRO A 75 8.13 -5.20 13.83
N LEU A 76 8.23 -5.00 15.15
CA LEU A 76 8.45 -3.68 15.75
C LEU A 76 9.84 -3.07 15.45
N ASP A 77 10.79 -3.89 15.02
CA ASP A 77 12.11 -3.46 14.56
C ASP A 77 12.17 -3.18 13.06
N GLN A 78 11.03 -3.17 12.39
CA GLN A 78 10.89 -2.89 10.95
C GLN A 78 9.89 -1.78 10.68
N GLY A 79 10.09 -1.08 9.54
CA GLY A 79 9.19 -0.02 9.09
C GLY A 79 9.35 0.30 7.62
N MET A 80 8.73 1.42 7.23
CA MET A 80 8.94 2.05 5.92
C MET A 80 9.31 3.51 6.12
N ILE A 81 10.38 3.95 5.46
CA ILE A 81 10.80 5.35 5.41
C ILE A 81 10.45 5.95 4.05
N PHE A 82 9.64 6.99 4.05
CA PHE A 82 9.38 7.83 2.88
C PHE A 82 10.42 8.94 2.85
N VAL A 83 11.06 9.10 1.71
CA VAL A 83 12.10 10.11 1.51
C VAL A 83 11.62 11.11 0.46
N PHE A 84 11.69 12.39 0.77
CA PHE A 84 11.27 13.47 -0.11
C PHE A 84 12.41 14.43 -0.38
N ASP A 85 12.48 14.95 -1.63
CA ASP A 85 13.55 15.84 -2.08
C ASP A 85 13.51 17.23 -1.44
N LYS A 86 12.36 17.64 -0.91
CA LYS A 86 12.13 18.99 -0.38
C LYS A 86 11.20 18.93 0.83
N PRO A 87 11.32 19.87 1.77
CA PRO A 87 10.34 20.00 2.87
C PRO A 87 8.93 20.27 2.34
N GLY A 88 7.94 19.55 2.92
CA GLY A 88 6.53 19.69 2.55
C GLY A 88 5.57 19.10 3.59
N LEU A 89 4.29 19.43 3.46
CA LEU A 89 3.21 18.83 4.27
C LEU A 89 2.75 17.53 3.60
N TYR A 90 3.53 16.47 3.75
CA TYR A 90 3.26 15.17 3.12
C TYR A 90 2.23 14.39 3.92
N SER A 91 1.02 14.34 3.37
CA SER A 91 -0.06 13.58 3.99
C SER A 91 0.03 12.09 3.67
N LEU A 92 -0.34 11.26 4.64
CA LEU A 92 -0.46 9.82 4.49
C LEU A 92 -1.91 9.37 4.68
N TRP A 93 -2.22 8.17 4.23
CA TRP A 93 -3.53 7.55 4.35
C TRP A 93 -3.42 6.07 4.71
N MET A 94 -4.50 5.51 5.24
CA MET A 94 -4.58 4.11 5.66
C MET A 94 -5.34 3.22 4.66
N LEU A 95 -5.44 3.67 3.40
CA LEU A 95 -6.14 2.92 2.34
C LEU A 95 -5.43 1.59 2.07
N ASN A 96 -6.19 0.49 2.02
CA ASN A 96 -5.69 -0.87 1.77
C ASN A 96 -4.62 -1.37 2.76
N MET A 97 -4.48 -0.72 3.92
CA MET A 97 -3.62 -1.20 4.99
C MET A 97 -4.23 -2.41 5.68
N GLN A 98 -3.38 -3.32 6.19
CA GLN A 98 -3.82 -4.55 6.85
C GLN A 98 -3.72 -4.48 8.38
N PHE A 99 -2.99 -3.51 8.93
CA PHE A 99 -2.72 -3.33 10.36
C PHE A 99 -2.63 -1.84 10.70
N SER A 100 -2.77 -1.51 11.99
CA SER A 100 -2.62 -0.14 12.49
C SER A 100 -1.16 0.29 12.47
N LEU A 101 -0.93 1.60 12.26
CA LEU A 101 0.40 2.20 12.19
C LEU A 101 0.57 3.32 13.22
N ASP A 102 1.81 3.47 13.68
CA ASP A 102 2.33 4.74 14.17
C ASP A 102 3.06 5.43 13.00
N MET A 103 2.84 6.72 12.83
CA MET A 103 3.42 7.55 11.77
C MET A 103 4.17 8.71 12.39
N ILE A 104 5.42 8.92 11.97
CA ILE A 104 6.30 9.95 12.52
C ILE A 104 6.89 10.75 11.37
N TRP A 105 6.67 12.06 11.38
CA TRP A 105 7.22 13.00 10.40
C TRP A 105 8.45 13.68 10.96
N PHE A 106 9.51 13.78 10.16
CA PHE A 106 10.77 14.40 10.55
C PHE A 106 11.18 15.48 9.53
N ASP A 107 11.76 16.56 10.03
CA ASP A 107 12.35 17.59 9.21
C ASP A 107 13.69 17.16 8.58
N GLN A 108 14.36 18.08 7.87
CA GLN A 108 15.65 17.80 7.21
C GLN A 108 16.81 17.55 8.20
N ASP A 109 16.66 17.99 9.46
CA ASP A 109 17.63 17.78 10.53
C ASP A 109 17.34 16.51 11.35
N GLY A 110 16.33 15.73 10.94
CA GLY A 110 15.87 14.50 11.60
C GLY A 110 15.03 14.76 12.85
N LYS A 111 14.57 15.99 13.09
CA LYS A 111 13.72 16.31 14.26
C LYS A 111 12.27 15.99 13.97
N VAL A 112 11.59 15.44 14.95
CA VAL A 112 10.15 15.18 14.86
C VAL A 112 9.37 16.47 14.69
N VAL A 113 8.47 16.53 13.70
CA VAL A 113 7.56 17.64 13.46
C VAL A 113 6.09 17.26 13.62
N HIS A 114 5.78 15.95 13.61
CA HIS A 114 4.44 15.44 13.87
C HIS A 114 4.48 13.94 14.20
N ILE A 115 3.57 13.48 15.05
CA ILE A 115 3.38 12.06 15.39
C ILE A 115 1.88 11.76 15.40
N GLU A 116 1.48 10.71 14.69
CA GLU A 116 0.17 10.07 14.79
C GLU A 116 0.33 8.64 15.27
N LYS A 117 -0.48 8.23 16.27
CA LYS A 117 -0.38 6.92 16.88
C LYS A 117 -1.62 6.09 16.66
N ASP A 118 -1.41 4.79 16.56
CA ASP A 118 -2.47 3.76 16.48
C ASP A 118 -3.54 4.08 15.40
N VAL A 119 -3.08 4.52 14.24
CA VAL A 119 -3.95 4.86 13.12
C VAL A 119 -4.53 3.60 12.51
N PRO A 120 -5.86 3.37 12.58
CA PRO A 120 -6.47 2.15 12.09
C PRO A 120 -6.54 2.09 10.57
N PRO A 121 -6.48 0.90 9.96
CA PRO A 121 -6.64 0.72 8.52
C PRO A 121 -8.07 0.98 8.03
N CYS A 122 -8.22 1.50 6.81
CA CYS A 122 -9.51 1.61 6.12
C CYS A 122 -9.78 0.30 5.34
N LYS A 123 -10.57 -0.62 5.90
CA LYS A 123 -10.78 -1.97 5.35
C LYS A 123 -12.14 -2.18 4.69
N THR A 124 -13.19 -1.63 5.27
CA THR A 124 -14.54 -1.81 4.75
C THR A 124 -14.84 -0.81 3.63
N PRO A 125 -15.79 -1.11 2.71
CA PRO A 125 -16.17 -0.16 1.67
C PRO A 125 -16.59 1.22 2.21
N LEU A 126 -17.20 1.28 3.40
CA LEU A 126 -17.61 2.52 4.03
C LEU A 126 -16.38 3.28 4.58
N GLU A 127 -15.46 2.60 5.26
CA GLU A 127 -14.20 3.18 5.75
C GLU A 127 -13.32 3.65 4.58
N ILE A 128 -13.23 2.88 3.49
CA ILE A 128 -12.50 3.25 2.28
C ILE A 128 -13.08 4.53 1.67
N ALA A 129 -14.41 4.65 1.58
CA ALA A 129 -15.07 5.84 1.05
C ALA A 129 -14.87 7.09 1.93
N ALA A 130 -14.63 6.89 3.25
CA ALA A 130 -14.41 7.93 4.25
C ALA A 130 -12.95 8.06 4.70
N CYS A 131 -12.02 7.30 4.07
CA CYS A 131 -10.62 7.27 4.46
C CYS A 131 -9.97 8.63 4.28
N GLN A 132 -9.69 9.31 5.39
CA GLN A 132 -9.10 10.64 5.37
C GLN A 132 -7.58 10.57 5.36
N SER A 133 -6.97 11.57 4.72
CA SER A 133 -5.53 11.77 4.81
C SER A 133 -5.16 12.42 6.14
N ILE A 134 -4.09 11.92 6.74
CA ILE A 134 -3.46 12.49 7.93
C ILE A 134 -2.45 13.53 7.44
N ILE A 135 -2.65 14.78 7.84
CA ILE A 135 -1.83 15.92 7.41
C ILE A 135 -0.95 16.33 8.59
N PRO A 136 0.39 16.37 8.43
CA PRO A 136 1.28 16.78 9.51
C PRO A 136 1.13 18.28 9.84
N GLU A 137 1.49 18.66 11.08
CA GLU A 137 1.51 20.04 11.53
C GLU A 137 2.73 20.82 11.05
N GLY A 138 3.82 20.12 10.70
CA GLY A 138 5.08 20.72 10.24
C GLY A 138 5.56 20.17 8.90
N MET A 139 6.46 20.90 8.25
CA MET A 139 7.09 20.45 7.00
C MET A 139 8.10 19.34 7.27
N ALA A 140 7.95 18.21 6.60
CA ALA A 140 8.81 17.05 6.73
C ALA A 140 9.62 16.81 5.45
N VAL A 141 10.73 16.10 5.58
CA VAL A 141 11.52 15.49 4.50
C VAL A 141 11.48 13.99 4.58
N TYR A 142 11.28 13.45 5.79
CA TYR A 142 11.13 12.02 6.02
C TYR A 142 9.82 11.72 6.74
N VAL A 143 9.21 10.59 6.40
CA VAL A 143 8.08 10.06 7.15
C VAL A 143 8.35 8.58 7.42
N LEU A 144 8.25 8.17 8.67
CA LEU A 144 8.42 6.79 9.12
C LEU A 144 7.06 6.20 9.46
N GLU A 145 6.73 5.07 8.82
CA GLU A 145 5.61 4.20 9.18
C GLU A 145 6.14 2.96 9.89
N VAL A 146 5.61 2.68 11.07
CA VAL A 146 5.91 1.49 11.87
C VAL A 146 4.63 0.86 12.39
N THR A 147 4.69 -0.38 12.82
CA THR A 147 3.55 -1.04 13.49
C THR A 147 3.14 -0.23 14.73
N ALA A 148 1.84 -0.05 14.91
CA ALA A 148 1.27 0.65 16.06
C ALA A 148 1.76 0.08 17.39
N GLY A 149 2.06 0.97 18.34
CA GLY A 149 2.68 0.67 19.63
C GLY A 149 4.18 0.99 19.69
N PHE A 150 4.86 1.15 18.56
CA PHE A 150 6.29 1.47 18.51
C PHE A 150 6.61 2.78 19.26
N VAL A 151 5.80 3.82 19.03
CA VAL A 151 6.00 5.14 19.65
C VAL A 151 5.92 5.06 21.18
N ASP A 152 4.92 4.36 21.70
CA ASP A 152 4.72 4.22 23.15
C ASP A 152 5.75 3.28 23.79
N GLU A 153 6.08 2.15 23.17
CA GLU A 153 7.08 1.20 23.70
C GLU A 153 8.48 1.81 23.79
N ASN A 154 8.82 2.70 22.85
CA ASN A 154 10.14 3.31 22.77
C ASN A 154 10.19 4.74 23.31
N ASN A 155 9.09 5.25 23.86
CA ASN A 155 8.96 6.61 24.39
C ASN A 155 9.34 7.70 23.36
N ILE A 156 8.98 7.51 22.10
CA ILE A 156 9.23 8.51 21.04
C ILE A 156 8.38 9.75 21.29
N THR A 157 9.01 10.92 21.21
CA THR A 157 8.39 12.22 21.49
C THR A 157 8.74 13.27 20.44
N ALA A 158 8.25 14.48 20.61
CA ALA A 158 8.61 15.62 19.75
C ALA A 158 10.11 16.00 19.82
N ASP A 159 10.84 15.55 20.86
CA ASP A 159 12.27 15.78 21.01
C ASP A 159 13.13 14.65 20.41
N SER A 160 12.50 13.59 19.91
CA SER A 160 13.18 12.43 19.32
C SER A 160 13.86 12.80 18.01
N ILE A 161 14.94 12.08 17.70
CA ILE A 161 15.79 12.34 16.53
C ILE A 161 15.91 11.10 15.66
N LEU A 162 15.75 11.30 14.36
CA LEU A 162 16.02 10.33 13.32
C LEU A 162 17.48 10.45 12.84
N ASP A 163 18.20 9.34 12.86
CA ASP A 163 19.52 9.19 12.25
C ASP A 163 19.43 8.23 11.05
N ILE A 164 19.84 8.69 9.87
CA ILE A 164 19.93 7.87 8.66
C ILE A 164 21.30 7.18 8.64
N ILE A 165 21.29 5.85 8.69
CA ILE A 165 22.53 5.03 8.66
C ILE A 165 22.83 4.61 7.22
N SER A 166 21.82 4.08 6.50
CA SER A 166 21.92 3.71 5.09
C SER A 166 20.53 3.73 4.43
N ILE A 167 20.37 4.48 3.35
CA ILE A 167 19.17 4.48 2.50
C ILE A 167 19.59 4.64 1.04
#